data_be933fc163d3a3ccea495e44aafe2d33
#
_entry.id   be933fc163d3a3ccea495e44aafe2d33
#
_cell.length_a   1.000
_cell.length_b   1.000
_cell.length_c   1.000
_cell.angle_alpha   90.00
_cell.angle_beta   90.00
_cell.angle_gamma   90.00
#
_symmetry.space_group_name_H-M   'P 1'
#
loop_
_entity.id
_entity.type
_entity.pdbx_description
1 polymer ?
#
loop_
_entity_poly.entity_id
_entity_poly.type
_entity_poly.pdbx_seq_one_letter_code
_entity_poly.pdbx_strand_id
1 'polypeptide(L)'
;MNKEINVELLFEKYTNNSIDDEELFQLHSFFQTGNNEEQLNTLLQAYFASEVTSDIPEEKSAEVADLAWIEIQQNIGLRKPTLMGRISWITKVAAAVLIFLSLSVYFILKNDSAGKLASKDYITDIQPGTNRASLISSKGTVYQLNGEKQEIITENGIVHYKDGTLVENEESDQNLTLTTPKGGQYCVTLSDGTKVWLNAASSLSYPATFSGKERRVELLGEAYFEVHHNASQPFIVSTRGQQIRVLGTSFNVNAYNDDNKTVTTLVNGRVQLSRDGNDEAPQLHPGEQSVLAGAGFEIAEVDASLFIAWKDGQFRFKATPLTEVMRQVERWYNLDIDYTGIPTDIQIHASISRDKKLSTVLHALEKITDLKFEIKGRSVKLMR
;
A
#
# COMPACT_ATOMS: atom_id res chain seq x y z
N MET A 1 -45.60 8.27 8.92
CA MET A 1 -44.80 9.12 9.85
C MET A 1 -43.41 9.19 9.22
N ASN A 2 -43.13 10.25 8.43
CA ASN A 2 -41.80 10.46 7.87
C ASN A 2 -40.88 10.85 9.03
N LYS A 3 -39.89 10.01 9.34
CA LYS A 3 -38.78 10.42 10.16
C LYS A 3 -37.98 11.47 9.35
N GLU A 4 -37.94 12.70 9.81
CA GLU A 4 -37.02 13.71 9.27
C GLU A 4 -35.60 13.15 9.42
N ILE A 5 -34.93 12.99 8.29
CA ILE A 5 -33.54 12.50 8.24
C ILE A 5 -32.67 13.68 8.70
N ASN A 6 -31.98 13.52 9.82
CA ASN A 6 -31.01 14.52 10.29
C ASN A 6 -29.67 14.33 9.52
N VAL A 7 -29.57 15.05 8.40
CA VAL A 7 -28.44 14.94 7.46
C VAL A 7 -27.12 15.42 8.07
N GLU A 8 -27.18 16.41 8.94
CA GLU A 8 -26.00 16.95 9.63
C GLU A 8 -25.36 15.89 10.54
N LEU A 9 -26.18 15.15 11.30
CA LEU A 9 -25.72 14.06 12.17
C LEU A 9 -25.16 12.88 11.35
N LEU A 10 -25.78 12.55 10.22
CA LEU A 10 -25.28 11.48 9.33
C LEU A 10 -23.96 11.88 8.68
N PHE A 11 -23.81 13.16 8.29
CA PHE A 11 -22.56 13.66 7.72
C PHE A 11 -21.43 13.70 8.77
N GLU A 12 -21.72 14.10 10.00
CA GLU A 12 -20.77 14.05 11.12
C GLU A 12 -20.30 12.62 11.42
N LYS A 13 -21.22 11.64 11.42
CA LYS A 13 -20.90 10.22 11.59
C LYS A 13 -20.04 9.69 10.43
N TYR A 14 -20.28 10.15 9.21
CA TYR A 14 -19.49 9.80 8.04
C TYR A 14 -18.05 10.31 8.17
N THR A 15 -17.87 11.58 8.54
CA THR A 15 -16.53 12.20 8.70
C THR A 15 -15.75 11.59 9.85
N ASN A 16 -16.42 11.14 10.91
CA ASN A 16 -15.81 10.48 12.06
C ASN A 16 -15.66 8.96 11.92
N ASN A 17 -15.95 8.42 10.71
CA ASN A 17 -15.87 6.99 10.38
C ASN A 17 -16.70 6.09 11.32
N SER A 18 -17.85 6.59 11.81
CA SER A 18 -18.77 5.93 12.76
C SER A 18 -20.16 5.66 12.18
N ILE A 19 -20.35 5.87 10.88
CA ILE A 19 -21.60 5.65 10.16
C ILE A 19 -21.77 4.16 9.84
N ASP A 20 -22.97 3.59 10.01
CA ASP A 20 -23.29 2.24 9.59
C ASP A 20 -23.83 2.17 8.15
N ASP A 21 -23.97 0.95 7.60
CA ASP A 21 -24.36 0.74 6.19
C ASP A 21 -25.77 1.27 5.88
N GLU A 22 -26.72 1.23 6.82
CA GLU A 22 -28.07 1.73 6.65
C GLU A 22 -28.12 3.26 6.70
N GLU A 23 -27.37 3.84 7.60
CA GLU A 23 -27.18 5.29 7.73
C GLU A 23 -26.43 5.87 6.53
N LEU A 24 -25.42 5.17 6.02
CA LEU A 24 -24.69 5.53 4.81
C LEU A 24 -25.61 5.53 3.58
N PHE A 25 -26.45 4.50 3.46
CA PHE A 25 -27.45 4.44 2.39
C PHE A 25 -28.47 5.59 2.48
N GLN A 26 -28.90 5.97 3.68
CA GLN A 26 -29.80 7.12 3.88
C GLN A 26 -29.12 8.44 3.50
N LEU A 27 -27.86 8.65 3.87
CA LEU A 27 -27.07 9.82 3.49
C LEU A 27 -26.91 9.92 1.98
N HIS A 28 -26.55 8.81 1.33
CA HIS A 28 -26.37 8.72 -0.11
C HIS A 28 -27.67 8.97 -0.88
N SER A 29 -28.79 8.37 -0.44
CA SER A 29 -30.10 8.56 -1.06
C SER A 29 -30.61 9.99 -0.95
N PHE A 30 -30.32 10.69 0.15
CA PHE A 30 -30.67 12.08 0.36
C PHE A 30 -30.01 13.00 -0.67
N PHE A 31 -28.73 12.79 -0.97
CA PHE A 31 -27.99 13.60 -1.96
C PHE A 31 -28.26 13.18 -3.41
N GLN A 32 -28.73 11.96 -3.67
CA GLN A 32 -29.12 11.53 -5.01
C GLN A 32 -30.44 12.16 -5.52
N THR A 33 -31.31 12.65 -4.64
CA THR A 33 -32.61 13.21 -5.00
C THR A 33 -32.58 14.62 -5.59
N GLY A 34 -31.42 15.17 -5.95
CA GLY A 34 -31.24 16.23 -6.96
C GLY A 34 -31.59 17.67 -6.55
N ASN A 35 -32.00 17.94 -5.30
CA ASN A 35 -32.37 19.29 -4.84
C ASN A 35 -31.54 19.79 -3.62
N ASN A 36 -30.52 19.02 -3.21
CA ASN A 36 -29.83 19.23 -1.93
C ASN A 36 -28.35 19.60 -2.09
N GLU A 37 -27.93 20.04 -3.28
CA GLU A 37 -26.53 20.44 -3.57
C GLU A 37 -26.05 21.61 -2.71
N GLU A 38 -26.94 22.59 -2.45
CA GLU A 38 -26.62 23.76 -1.63
C GLU A 38 -26.38 23.38 -0.16
N GLN A 39 -27.12 22.38 0.33
CA GLN A 39 -26.98 21.88 1.69
C GLN A 39 -25.68 21.05 1.85
N LEU A 40 -25.31 20.26 0.85
CA LEU A 40 -24.04 19.54 0.82
C LEU A 40 -22.86 20.51 0.81
N ASN A 41 -22.91 21.56 -0.01
CA ASN A 41 -21.87 22.59 -0.04
C ASN A 41 -21.70 23.29 1.30
N THR A 42 -22.81 23.57 1.99
CA THR A 42 -22.79 24.19 3.32
C THR A 42 -22.12 23.27 4.35
N LEU A 43 -22.43 21.97 4.34
CA LEU A 43 -21.85 20.99 5.25
C LEU A 43 -20.35 20.79 4.97
N LEU A 44 -19.94 20.72 3.71
CA LEU A 44 -18.53 20.62 3.32
C LEU A 44 -17.74 21.87 3.73
N GLN A 45 -18.29 23.07 3.50
CA GLN A 45 -17.64 24.31 3.93
C GLN A 45 -17.49 24.39 5.46
N ALA A 46 -18.51 23.97 6.21
CA ALA A 46 -18.46 23.93 7.67
C ALA A 46 -17.41 22.91 8.17
N TYR A 47 -17.29 21.75 7.51
CA TYR A 47 -16.31 20.73 7.85
C TYR A 47 -14.88 21.23 7.59
N PHE A 48 -14.60 21.76 6.40
CA PHE A 48 -13.28 22.30 6.08
C PHE A 48 -12.91 23.52 6.92
N ALA A 49 -13.87 24.34 7.32
CA ALA A 49 -13.62 25.46 8.22
C ALA A 49 -13.28 25.01 9.65
N SER A 50 -13.76 23.84 10.08
CA SER A 50 -13.47 23.30 11.41
C SER A 50 -12.13 22.58 11.51
N GLU A 51 -11.59 22.02 10.40
CA GLU A 51 -10.29 21.31 10.37
C GLU A 51 -9.10 22.23 10.05
N VAL A 52 -9.32 23.42 9.48
CA VAL A 52 -8.24 24.34 9.10
C VAL A 52 -7.99 25.37 10.20
N THR A 53 -7.38 24.95 11.29
CA THR A 53 -6.57 25.82 12.14
C THR A 53 -5.10 25.48 11.98
N SER A 54 -4.49 25.83 10.84
CA SER A 54 -3.10 26.31 10.70
C SER A 54 -2.63 26.32 9.22
N ASP A 55 -2.28 27.52 8.73
CA ASP A 55 -1.28 27.77 7.68
C ASP A 55 -1.52 27.30 6.22
N ILE A 56 -2.73 27.54 5.66
CA ILE A 56 -2.90 27.56 4.20
C ILE A 56 -3.47 28.92 3.78
N PRO A 57 -2.84 29.64 2.82
CA PRO A 57 -3.37 30.92 2.32
C PRO A 57 -4.73 30.72 1.64
N GLU A 58 -5.65 31.62 1.89
CA GLU A 58 -7.07 31.62 1.47
C GLU A 58 -7.25 31.44 -0.06
N GLU A 59 -6.25 31.84 -0.86
CA GLU A 59 -6.23 31.76 -2.33
C GLU A 59 -6.07 30.31 -2.87
N LYS A 60 -5.57 29.37 -2.07
CA LYS A 60 -5.41 27.94 -2.46
C LYS A 60 -6.56 27.02 -2.00
N SER A 61 -7.39 27.48 -1.09
CA SER A 61 -8.50 26.67 -0.58
C SER A 61 -9.63 26.49 -1.61
N ALA A 62 -9.85 27.47 -2.47
CA ALA A 62 -10.85 27.41 -3.54
C ALA A 62 -10.45 26.42 -4.65
N GLU A 63 -9.18 26.34 -5.00
CA GLU A 63 -8.66 25.44 -6.05
C GLU A 63 -8.70 23.96 -5.64
N VAL A 64 -8.49 23.66 -4.35
CA VAL A 64 -8.61 22.31 -3.79
C VAL A 64 -10.08 21.88 -3.68
N ALA A 65 -10.98 22.80 -3.36
CA ALA A 65 -12.41 22.54 -3.33
C ALA A 65 -12.98 22.25 -4.73
N ASP A 66 -12.52 22.98 -5.76
CA ASP A 66 -12.93 22.77 -7.16
C ASP A 66 -12.45 21.42 -7.72
N LEU A 67 -11.24 20.97 -7.35
CA LEU A 67 -10.72 19.66 -7.76
C LEU A 67 -11.48 18.50 -7.11
N ALA A 68 -11.82 18.61 -5.84
CA ALA A 68 -12.65 17.64 -5.14
C ALA A 68 -14.08 17.59 -5.72
N TRP A 69 -14.62 18.73 -6.14
CA TRP A 69 -15.93 18.84 -6.78
C TRP A 69 -15.99 18.14 -8.16
N ILE A 70 -14.95 18.26 -8.96
CA ILE A 70 -14.86 17.59 -10.28
C ILE A 70 -14.81 16.06 -10.11
N GLU A 71 -14.15 15.56 -9.11
CA GLU A 71 -14.05 14.11 -8.82
C GLU A 71 -15.38 13.53 -8.30
N ILE A 72 -16.11 14.27 -7.51
CA ILE A 72 -17.45 13.90 -7.02
C ILE A 72 -18.48 13.91 -8.17
N GLN A 73 -18.45 14.90 -9.07
CA GLN A 73 -19.36 14.97 -10.23
C GLN A 73 -19.13 13.84 -11.25
N GLN A 74 -17.91 13.35 -11.41
CA GLN A 74 -17.60 12.24 -12.31
C GLN A 74 -18.09 10.88 -11.79
N ASN A 75 -18.25 10.74 -10.49
CA ASN A 75 -18.71 9.49 -9.87
C ASN A 75 -20.23 9.43 -9.64
N ILE A 76 -20.95 10.56 -9.75
CA ILE A 76 -22.40 10.62 -9.61
C ILE A 76 -23.02 10.84 -11.00
N GLY A 77 -23.27 9.76 -11.72
CA GLY A 77 -23.88 9.77 -13.07
C GLY A 77 -25.32 10.30 -13.08
N LEU A 78 -25.52 11.61 -13.18
CA LEU A 78 -26.85 12.22 -13.34
C LEU A 78 -27.25 12.28 -14.82
N ARG A 79 -28.18 11.43 -15.23
CA ARG A 79 -28.91 11.57 -16.49
C ARG A 79 -30.17 12.43 -16.27
N LYS A 80 -30.27 13.56 -17.00
CA LYS A 80 -31.51 14.37 -17.05
C LYS A 80 -32.49 13.81 -18.10
N PRO A 81 -33.81 13.73 -17.82
CA PRO A 81 -34.82 13.37 -18.82
C PRO A 81 -35.30 14.61 -19.60
N THR A 82 -35.39 14.48 -20.92
CA THR A 82 -35.97 15.50 -21.80
C THR A 82 -37.37 15.13 -22.22
N LEU A 83 -38.31 16.06 -22.07
CA LEU A 83 -39.67 15.99 -22.53
C LEU A 83 -39.85 16.58 -23.94
N MET A 84 -40.71 15.97 -24.66
CA MET A 84 -41.09 16.02 -26.08
C MET A 84 -41.79 17.31 -26.48
N GLY A 85 -41.40 17.89 -27.63
CA GLY A 85 -42.14 18.99 -28.33
C GLY A 85 -42.01 18.93 -29.85
N ARG A 86 -43.09 18.64 -30.45
CA ARG A 86 -43.54 18.46 -31.86
C ARG A 86 -42.79 19.20 -32.99
N ILE A 87 -42.33 18.41 -33.98
CA ILE A 87 -42.64 18.40 -35.45
C ILE A 87 -42.98 19.75 -36.10
N SER A 88 -41.94 20.45 -36.55
CA SER A 88 -41.85 21.22 -37.80
C SER A 88 -40.39 21.61 -38.12
N TRP A 89 -39.45 20.86 -37.58
CA TRP A 89 -38.03 21.22 -37.56
C TRP A 89 -37.14 20.32 -38.40
N ILE A 90 -37.69 19.31 -38.99
CA ILE A 90 -36.93 18.22 -39.63
C ILE A 90 -36.09 18.71 -40.82
N THR A 91 -36.55 19.73 -41.57
CA THR A 91 -35.77 20.26 -42.71
C THR A 91 -34.65 21.21 -42.32
N LYS A 92 -34.77 21.91 -41.18
CA LYS A 92 -33.68 22.77 -40.66
C LYS A 92 -32.61 21.97 -39.90
N VAL A 93 -33.02 20.85 -39.29
CA VAL A 93 -32.08 19.94 -38.57
C VAL A 93 -31.26 19.13 -39.57
N ALA A 94 -31.81 18.72 -40.73
CA ALA A 94 -31.04 17.99 -41.75
C ALA A 94 -29.86 18.81 -42.31
N ALA A 95 -30.04 20.11 -42.51
CA ALA A 95 -28.97 20.99 -42.98
C ALA A 95 -27.90 21.22 -41.87
N ALA A 96 -28.32 21.38 -40.62
CA ALA A 96 -27.40 21.51 -39.49
C ALA A 96 -26.59 20.22 -39.22
N VAL A 97 -27.23 19.04 -39.35
CA VAL A 97 -26.56 17.75 -39.20
C VAL A 97 -25.53 17.52 -40.31
N LEU A 98 -25.83 17.90 -41.55
CA LEU A 98 -24.86 17.81 -42.66
C LEU A 98 -23.69 18.78 -42.50
N ILE A 99 -23.94 19.97 -41.96
CA ILE A 99 -22.85 20.93 -41.64
C ILE A 99 -22.00 20.41 -40.46
N PHE A 100 -22.63 19.84 -39.40
CA PHE A 100 -21.90 19.24 -38.30
C PHE A 100 -21.13 17.97 -38.72
N LEU A 101 -21.71 17.13 -39.57
CA LEU A 101 -20.98 15.98 -40.12
C LEU A 101 -19.85 16.40 -41.03
N SER A 102 -20.02 17.42 -41.89
CA SER A 102 -18.93 17.93 -42.73
C SER A 102 -17.85 18.64 -41.92
N LEU A 103 -18.19 19.38 -40.83
CA LEU A 103 -17.22 19.95 -39.91
C LEU A 103 -16.51 18.83 -39.10
N SER A 104 -17.26 17.83 -38.66
CA SER A 104 -16.65 16.67 -37.92
C SER A 104 -15.71 15.90 -38.85
N VAL A 105 -16.08 15.62 -40.08
CA VAL A 105 -15.21 14.99 -41.09
C VAL A 105 -14.04 15.90 -41.43
N TYR A 106 -14.23 17.21 -41.56
CA TYR A 106 -13.15 18.18 -41.78
C TYR A 106 -12.20 18.24 -40.59
N PHE A 107 -12.69 18.23 -39.33
CA PHE A 107 -11.87 18.19 -38.16
C PHE A 107 -11.15 16.84 -37.99
N ILE A 108 -11.80 15.72 -38.33
CA ILE A 108 -11.17 14.39 -38.35
C ILE A 108 -10.05 14.34 -39.40
N LEU A 109 -10.33 14.79 -40.64
CA LEU A 109 -9.34 14.81 -41.73
C LEU A 109 -8.23 15.84 -41.51
N LYS A 110 -8.52 16.97 -40.85
CA LYS A 110 -7.52 17.99 -40.50
C LYS A 110 -6.69 17.58 -39.29
N ASN A 111 -7.23 16.80 -38.36
CA ASN A 111 -6.51 16.27 -37.21
C ASN A 111 -5.56 15.11 -37.58
N ASP A 112 -5.77 14.45 -38.72
CA ASP A 112 -4.80 13.48 -39.27
C ASP A 112 -3.50 14.13 -39.76
N SER A 113 -3.47 15.47 -39.91
CA SER A 113 -2.26 16.23 -40.26
C SER A 113 -1.58 16.90 -39.06
N ALA A 114 -2.20 16.91 -37.88
CA ALA A 114 -1.64 17.43 -36.63
C ALA A 114 -0.96 16.29 -35.86
N GLY A 115 0.29 16.05 -36.25
CA GLY A 115 1.21 15.29 -35.46
C GLY A 115 0.95 13.78 -35.51
N LYS A 116 1.77 13.08 -36.26
CA LYS A 116 2.31 11.83 -35.77
C LYS A 116 2.94 12.16 -34.38
N LEU A 117 2.10 12.24 -33.36
CA LEU A 117 2.55 11.87 -32.01
C LEU A 117 3.11 10.47 -32.24
N ALA A 118 4.45 10.39 -32.23
CA ALA A 118 5.13 9.12 -32.17
C ALA A 118 4.27 8.23 -31.30
N SER A 119 3.86 7.11 -31.83
CA SER A 119 3.24 6.04 -31.05
C SER A 119 4.20 5.84 -29.90
N LYS A 120 3.92 6.50 -28.79
CA LYS A 120 4.54 6.17 -27.52
C LYS A 120 4.10 4.73 -27.38
N ASP A 121 5.02 3.81 -27.62
CA ASP A 121 4.76 2.39 -27.40
C ASP A 121 3.97 2.35 -26.11
N TYR A 122 2.73 1.85 -26.18
CA TYR A 122 1.95 1.61 -24.99
C TYR A 122 2.70 0.53 -24.23
N ILE A 123 3.71 0.95 -23.49
CA ILE A 123 4.36 0.13 -22.49
C ILE A 123 3.22 -0.26 -21.58
N THR A 124 2.82 -1.52 -21.63
CA THR A 124 1.79 -2.07 -20.74
C THR A 124 2.19 -1.68 -19.34
N ASP A 125 1.40 -0.81 -18.70
CA ASP A 125 1.71 -0.24 -17.41
C ASP A 125 1.93 -1.38 -16.39
N ILE A 126 2.93 -1.24 -15.53
CA ILE A 126 3.32 -2.30 -14.61
C ILE A 126 2.31 -2.35 -13.46
N GLN A 127 1.70 -3.53 -13.32
CA GLN A 127 0.74 -3.79 -12.25
C GLN A 127 1.46 -3.87 -10.90
N PRO A 128 0.76 -3.54 -9.79
CA PRO A 128 1.30 -3.68 -8.45
C PRO A 128 1.60 -5.15 -8.11
N GLY A 129 2.39 -5.34 -7.07
CA GLY A 129 2.61 -6.65 -6.48
C GLY A 129 1.32 -7.28 -5.94
N THR A 130 1.36 -8.58 -5.72
CA THR A 130 0.21 -9.39 -5.27
C THR A 130 0.64 -10.35 -4.16
N ASN A 131 -0.32 -11.07 -3.57
CA ASN A 131 0.01 -12.19 -2.69
C ASN A 131 0.62 -13.31 -3.52
N ARG A 132 1.92 -13.53 -3.36
CA ARG A 132 2.67 -14.55 -4.08
C ARG A 132 3.88 -15.01 -3.27
N ALA A 133 3.95 -16.31 -3.01
CA ALA A 133 5.04 -16.93 -2.29
C ALA A 133 5.23 -18.37 -2.71
N SER A 134 6.37 -18.94 -2.33
CA SER A 134 6.65 -20.38 -2.37
C SER A 134 7.07 -20.86 -0.99
N LEU A 135 6.61 -22.05 -0.62
CA LEU A 135 7.04 -22.78 0.56
C LEU A 135 8.03 -23.86 0.13
N ILE A 136 9.18 -23.93 0.77
CA ILE A 136 10.22 -24.92 0.50
C ILE A 136 10.33 -25.80 1.73
N SER A 137 10.13 -27.11 1.54
CA SER A 137 10.33 -28.09 2.60
C SER A 137 11.83 -28.39 2.80
N SER A 138 12.20 -28.97 3.93
CA SER A 138 13.57 -29.42 4.20
C SER A 138 14.10 -30.45 3.21
N LYS A 139 13.20 -31.18 2.55
CA LYS A 139 13.55 -32.13 1.47
C LYS A 139 13.82 -31.42 0.14
N GLY A 140 13.67 -30.07 0.06
CA GLY A 140 13.85 -29.29 -1.14
C GLY A 140 12.62 -29.25 -2.07
N THR A 141 11.48 -29.82 -1.66
CA THR A 141 10.25 -29.72 -2.42
C THR A 141 9.72 -28.28 -2.36
N VAL A 142 9.34 -27.73 -3.53
CA VAL A 142 8.85 -26.36 -3.66
C VAL A 142 7.35 -26.37 -3.96
N TYR A 143 6.58 -25.77 -3.07
CA TYR A 143 5.13 -25.59 -3.20
C TYR A 143 4.84 -24.14 -3.58
N GLN A 144 4.28 -23.91 -4.78
CA GLN A 144 3.80 -22.58 -5.18
C GLN A 144 2.49 -22.29 -4.46
N LEU A 145 2.44 -21.22 -3.68
CA LEU A 145 1.25 -20.87 -2.92
C LEU A 145 0.22 -20.14 -3.77
N ASN A 146 -1.06 -20.39 -3.48
CA ASN A 146 -2.16 -19.73 -4.17
C ASN A 146 -2.25 -18.25 -3.73
N GLY A 147 -2.15 -17.32 -4.67
CA GLY A 147 -2.21 -15.88 -4.42
C GLY A 147 -3.59 -15.35 -4.01
N GLU A 148 -4.66 -16.08 -4.27
CA GLU A 148 -6.01 -15.74 -3.80
C GLU A 148 -6.18 -16.05 -2.30
N LYS A 149 -5.38 -16.98 -1.78
CA LYS A 149 -5.35 -17.35 -0.36
C LYS A 149 -4.22 -16.57 0.30
N GLN A 150 -4.59 -15.65 1.18
CA GLN A 150 -3.68 -14.64 1.74
C GLN A 150 -2.76 -15.16 2.85
N GLU A 151 -3.08 -16.34 3.42
CA GLU A 151 -2.43 -16.87 4.62
C GLU A 151 -2.30 -18.39 4.57
N ILE A 152 -1.15 -18.90 5.00
CA ILE A 152 -0.96 -20.30 5.38
C ILE A 152 -0.80 -20.42 6.88
N ILE A 153 -1.20 -21.57 7.41
CA ILE A 153 -1.12 -21.91 8.83
C ILE A 153 -0.27 -23.18 8.96
N THR A 154 0.71 -23.14 9.83
CA THR A 154 1.51 -24.31 10.20
C THR A 154 1.03 -24.78 11.55
N GLU A 155 0.41 -25.95 11.62
CA GLU A 155 -0.13 -26.53 12.86
C GLU A 155 0.23 -28.01 12.93
N ASN A 156 0.79 -28.45 14.06
CA ASN A 156 1.19 -29.86 14.30
C ASN A 156 2.08 -30.45 13.20
N GLY A 157 2.97 -29.63 12.60
CA GLY A 157 3.83 -30.06 11.51
C GLY A 157 3.17 -30.11 10.12
N ILE A 158 1.89 -29.76 10.02
CA ILE A 158 1.11 -29.73 8.77
C ILE A 158 0.93 -28.27 8.32
N VAL A 159 1.06 -28.02 7.02
CA VAL A 159 0.82 -26.71 6.42
C VAL A 159 -0.48 -26.74 5.61
N HIS A 160 -1.37 -25.84 5.94
CA HIS A 160 -2.66 -25.68 5.25
C HIS A 160 -3.01 -24.19 5.07
N TYR A 161 -3.89 -23.89 4.15
CA TYR A 161 -4.50 -22.56 4.03
C TYR A 161 -5.55 -22.36 5.12
N LYS A 162 -5.93 -21.10 5.38
CA LYS A 162 -6.94 -20.75 6.37
C LYS A 162 -8.30 -21.44 6.17
N ASP A 163 -8.62 -21.86 4.95
CA ASP A 163 -9.84 -22.64 4.63
C ASP A 163 -9.69 -24.15 4.86
N GLY A 164 -8.56 -24.59 5.40
CA GLY A 164 -8.27 -25.99 5.67
C GLY A 164 -7.70 -26.77 4.47
N THR A 165 -7.57 -26.16 3.29
CA THR A 165 -6.95 -26.84 2.15
C THR A 165 -5.47 -27.07 2.42
N LEU A 166 -5.01 -28.32 2.27
CA LEU A 166 -3.62 -28.70 2.53
C LEU A 166 -2.68 -28.09 1.48
N VAL A 167 -1.52 -27.61 1.94
CA VAL A 167 -0.38 -27.22 1.09
C VAL A 167 0.62 -28.38 1.02
N GLU A 168 0.87 -29.04 2.15
CA GLU A 168 1.75 -30.17 2.31
C GLU A 168 1.08 -31.25 3.18
N ASN A 169 1.13 -32.52 2.72
CA ASN A 169 0.49 -33.64 3.38
C ASN A 169 1.42 -34.49 4.27
N GLU A 170 2.74 -34.21 4.23
CA GLU A 170 3.68 -34.97 5.04
C GLU A 170 3.90 -34.26 6.37
N GLU A 171 3.81 -35.00 7.50
CA GLU A 171 4.27 -34.49 8.79
C GLU A 171 5.75 -34.10 8.65
N SER A 172 6.00 -32.79 8.73
CA SER A 172 7.33 -32.25 8.60
C SER A 172 7.92 -32.01 9.98
N ASP A 173 8.80 -32.89 10.42
CA ASP A 173 9.65 -32.67 11.62
C ASP A 173 10.74 -31.62 11.38
N GLN A 174 10.71 -30.94 10.24
CA GLN A 174 11.88 -30.24 9.70
C GLN A 174 11.58 -28.76 9.42
N ASN A 175 12.61 -28.04 9.06
CA ASN A 175 12.53 -26.62 8.75
C ASN A 175 11.81 -26.35 7.43
N LEU A 176 10.95 -25.36 7.45
CA LEU A 176 10.24 -24.80 6.31
C LEU A 176 10.84 -23.45 5.95
N THR A 177 10.85 -23.11 4.68
CA THR A 177 11.26 -21.77 4.23
C THR A 177 10.16 -21.18 3.35
N LEU A 178 9.53 -20.12 3.84
CA LEU A 178 8.58 -19.30 3.08
C LEU A 178 9.33 -18.19 2.37
N THR A 179 9.19 -18.08 1.05
CA THR A 179 9.87 -17.07 0.23
C THR A 179 8.89 -16.29 -0.61
N THR A 180 8.97 -14.97 -0.56
CA THR A 180 8.26 -14.04 -1.43
C THR A 180 9.20 -13.49 -2.50
N PRO A 181 8.85 -13.54 -3.79
CA PRO A 181 9.65 -12.90 -4.84
C PRO A 181 9.49 -11.37 -4.82
N LYS A 182 10.27 -10.64 -5.62
CA LYS A 182 9.95 -9.25 -5.95
C LYS A 182 8.49 -9.19 -6.47
N GLY A 183 7.71 -8.22 -6.02
CA GLY A 183 6.28 -8.08 -6.32
C GLY A 183 5.39 -9.11 -5.62
N GLY A 184 5.90 -9.82 -4.62
CA GLY A 184 5.13 -10.76 -3.80
C GLY A 184 5.08 -10.32 -2.35
N GLN A 185 4.00 -10.60 -1.64
CA GLN A 185 3.90 -10.58 -0.18
C GLN A 185 3.08 -11.76 0.28
N TYR A 186 3.24 -12.20 1.53
CA TYR A 186 2.45 -13.30 2.05
C TYR A 186 2.41 -13.30 3.58
N CYS A 187 1.38 -13.95 4.14
CA CYS A 187 1.24 -14.13 5.58
C CYS A 187 1.38 -15.61 5.97
N VAL A 188 2.01 -15.88 7.10
CA VAL A 188 2.07 -17.21 7.72
C VAL A 188 1.74 -17.11 9.20
N THR A 189 0.91 -18.04 9.67
CA THR A 189 0.73 -18.32 11.11
C THR A 189 1.58 -19.54 11.46
N LEU A 190 2.53 -19.37 12.38
CA LEU A 190 3.44 -20.40 12.87
C LEU A 190 2.75 -21.30 13.88
N SER A 191 3.36 -22.45 14.20
CA SER A 191 2.79 -23.48 15.10
C SER A 191 2.55 -23.02 16.54
N ASP A 192 3.14 -21.88 16.95
CA ASP A 192 2.91 -21.25 18.25
C ASP A 192 1.80 -20.19 18.23
N GLY A 193 1.16 -19.95 17.07
CA GLY A 193 0.17 -18.91 16.85
C GLY A 193 0.75 -17.54 16.48
N THR A 194 2.08 -17.42 16.37
CA THR A 194 2.74 -16.20 15.89
C THR A 194 2.39 -15.94 14.44
N LYS A 195 1.97 -14.71 14.12
CA LYS A 195 1.73 -14.28 12.73
C LYS A 195 2.90 -13.50 12.18
N VAL A 196 3.26 -13.82 10.94
CA VAL A 196 4.35 -13.15 10.24
C VAL A 196 3.88 -12.76 8.83
N TRP A 197 3.96 -11.46 8.53
CA TRP A 197 3.78 -10.94 7.17
C TRP A 197 5.16 -10.76 6.55
N LEU A 198 5.39 -11.36 5.40
CA LEU A 198 6.60 -11.16 4.60
C LEU A 198 6.33 -10.14 3.51
N ASN A 199 7.19 -9.11 3.42
CA ASN A 199 7.18 -8.16 2.32
C ASN A 199 7.86 -8.73 1.07
N ALA A 200 7.90 -7.97 -0.03
CA ALA A 200 8.50 -8.40 -1.28
C ALA A 200 10.00 -8.72 -1.16
N ALA A 201 10.47 -9.72 -1.88
CA ALA A 201 11.87 -10.18 -1.89
C ALA A 201 12.38 -10.60 -0.51
N SER A 202 11.57 -11.33 0.26
CA SER A 202 11.89 -11.76 1.63
C SER A 202 11.79 -13.27 1.80
N SER A 203 12.46 -13.81 2.81
CA SER A 203 12.45 -15.23 3.14
C SER A 203 12.46 -15.41 4.65
N LEU A 204 11.60 -16.32 5.14
CA LEU A 204 11.52 -16.74 6.53
C LEU A 204 11.74 -18.25 6.63
N SER A 205 12.79 -18.65 7.35
CA SER A 205 13.03 -20.05 7.70
C SER A 205 12.59 -20.30 9.14
N TYR A 206 11.78 -21.34 9.35
CA TYR A 206 11.20 -21.67 10.64
C TYR A 206 10.95 -23.17 10.77
N PRO A 207 10.98 -23.74 11.98
CA PRO A 207 10.63 -25.14 12.18
C PRO A 207 9.11 -25.34 12.10
N ALA A 208 8.68 -26.46 11.53
CA ALA A 208 7.24 -26.81 11.47
C ALA A 208 6.61 -26.90 12.88
N THR A 209 7.42 -27.19 13.91
CA THR A 209 7.01 -27.21 15.32
C THR A 209 8.15 -26.72 16.21
N PHE A 210 7.84 -25.86 17.18
CA PHE A 210 8.82 -25.38 18.16
C PHE A 210 8.95 -26.35 19.35
N SER A 211 9.96 -27.18 19.35
CA SER A 211 10.20 -28.22 20.40
C SER A 211 11.28 -27.86 21.42
N GLY A 212 12.05 -26.78 21.19
CA GLY A 212 13.19 -26.39 22.04
C GLY A 212 12.81 -25.46 23.20
N LYS A 213 13.85 -24.94 23.88
CA LYS A 213 13.69 -23.90 24.93
C LYS A 213 13.40 -22.50 24.34
N GLU A 214 13.57 -22.32 23.06
CA GLU A 214 13.38 -21.08 22.32
C GLU A 214 12.59 -21.37 21.03
N ARG A 215 11.82 -20.38 20.57
CA ARG A 215 11.15 -20.37 19.27
C ARG A 215 12.05 -19.58 18.31
N ARG A 216 12.82 -20.24 17.47
CA ARG A 216 13.84 -19.62 16.63
C ARG A 216 13.40 -19.63 15.18
N VAL A 217 13.51 -18.46 14.53
CA VAL A 217 13.30 -18.28 13.08
C VAL A 217 14.45 -17.45 12.49
N GLU A 218 14.65 -17.57 11.19
CA GLU A 218 15.64 -16.81 10.45
C GLU A 218 14.97 -15.98 9.36
N LEU A 219 15.30 -14.67 9.30
CA LEU A 219 14.72 -13.72 8.36
C LEU A 219 15.80 -13.15 7.45
N LEU A 220 15.50 -13.15 6.15
CA LEU A 220 16.15 -12.33 5.11
C LEU A 220 15.11 -11.41 4.49
N GLY A 221 15.44 -10.13 4.28
CA GLY A 221 14.48 -9.15 3.76
C GLY A 221 13.65 -8.49 4.86
N GLU A 222 12.36 -8.26 4.64
CA GLU A 222 11.50 -7.52 5.56
C GLU A 222 10.28 -8.33 5.99
N ALA A 223 10.01 -8.32 7.30
CA ALA A 223 8.83 -8.94 7.87
C ALA A 223 8.29 -8.15 9.07
N TYR A 224 6.97 -8.20 9.21
CA TYR A 224 6.27 -7.76 10.41
C TYR A 224 5.82 -8.98 11.20
N PHE A 225 6.09 -8.96 12.51
CA PHE A 225 5.80 -10.04 13.44
C PHE A 225 4.74 -9.61 14.45
N GLU A 226 3.75 -10.47 14.67
CA GLU A 226 2.86 -10.44 15.84
C GLU A 226 3.09 -11.73 16.64
N VAL A 227 4.03 -11.66 17.57
CA VAL A 227 4.50 -12.82 18.31
C VAL A 227 3.52 -13.18 19.41
N HIS A 228 3.04 -14.44 19.41
CA HIS A 228 2.22 -14.98 20.49
C HIS A 228 2.99 -14.97 21.81
N HIS A 229 2.35 -14.47 22.89
CA HIS A 229 3.01 -14.32 24.18
C HIS A 229 3.32 -15.67 24.84
N ASN A 230 4.59 -15.92 25.12
CA ASN A 230 5.06 -17.06 25.89
C ASN A 230 6.35 -16.71 26.64
N ALA A 231 6.24 -16.42 27.94
CA ALA A 231 7.39 -16.02 28.77
C ALA A 231 8.34 -17.19 29.04
N SER A 232 7.87 -18.45 28.96
CA SER A 232 8.71 -19.63 29.23
C SER A 232 9.52 -20.09 28.03
N GLN A 233 9.16 -19.65 26.80
CA GLN A 233 9.82 -20.01 25.56
C GLN A 233 9.99 -18.77 24.68
N PRO A 234 11.07 -17.99 24.86
CA PRO A 234 11.33 -16.76 24.08
C PRO A 234 11.32 -17.01 22.58
N PHE A 235 10.87 -16.00 21.81
CA PHE A 235 10.92 -16.01 20.36
C PHE A 235 12.17 -15.25 19.89
N ILE A 236 12.95 -15.88 19.01
CA ILE A 236 14.22 -15.36 18.52
C ILE A 236 14.12 -15.20 17.00
N VAL A 237 14.28 -13.98 16.51
CA VAL A 237 14.49 -13.72 15.07
C VAL A 237 15.98 -13.50 14.84
N SER A 238 16.58 -14.42 14.11
CA SER A 238 17.95 -14.28 13.63
C SER A 238 17.91 -13.60 12.26
N THR A 239 18.72 -12.59 12.08
CA THR A 239 18.87 -11.91 10.80
C THR A 239 20.31 -11.42 10.65
N ARG A 240 20.64 -10.75 9.55
CA ARG A 240 21.99 -10.30 9.25
C ARG A 240 22.58 -9.45 10.39
N GLY A 241 23.57 -9.99 11.08
CA GLY A 241 24.37 -9.31 12.09
C GLY A 241 23.68 -9.07 13.42
N GLN A 242 22.39 -9.48 13.60
CA GLN A 242 21.70 -9.35 14.88
C GLN A 242 20.74 -10.49 15.17
N GLN A 243 20.46 -10.66 16.46
CA GLN A 243 19.36 -11.45 16.97
C GLN A 243 18.38 -10.55 17.73
N ILE A 244 17.10 -10.83 17.56
CA ILE A 244 16.01 -10.10 18.18
C ILE A 244 15.28 -11.08 19.08
N ARG A 245 15.25 -10.80 20.40
CA ARG A 245 14.61 -11.65 21.40
C ARG A 245 13.38 -10.98 21.95
N VAL A 246 12.26 -11.69 21.93
CA VAL A 246 10.95 -11.20 22.42
C VAL A 246 10.20 -12.30 23.16
N LEU A 247 9.20 -11.91 23.98
CA LEU A 247 8.31 -12.86 24.68
C LEU A 247 6.89 -12.83 24.13
N GLY A 248 6.47 -11.69 23.53
CA GLY A 248 5.14 -11.47 22.98
C GLY A 248 5.03 -10.00 22.57
N THR A 249 5.25 -9.71 21.31
CA THR A 249 5.65 -8.38 20.85
C THR A 249 5.23 -8.22 19.40
N SER A 250 4.85 -7.00 19.02
CA SER A 250 4.58 -6.63 17.63
C SER A 250 5.67 -5.69 17.13
N PHE A 251 6.39 -6.07 16.06
CA PHE A 251 7.53 -5.31 15.55
C PHE A 251 7.80 -5.60 14.08
N ASN A 252 8.45 -4.67 13.41
CA ASN A 252 8.92 -4.80 12.02
C ASN A 252 10.44 -4.96 11.99
N VAL A 253 10.94 -5.80 11.11
CA VAL A 253 12.36 -5.97 10.83
C VAL A 253 12.59 -5.80 9.35
N ASN A 254 13.48 -4.87 8.98
CA ASN A 254 13.96 -4.67 7.62
C ASN A 254 15.46 -4.97 7.56
N ALA A 255 15.80 -6.08 6.92
CA ALA A 255 17.16 -6.64 6.86
C ALA A 255 17.52 -7.11 5.44
N TYR A 256 17.19 -6.30 4.42
CA TYR A 256 17.57 -6.60 3.05
C TYR A 256 19.09 -6.54 2.86
N ASN A 257 19.62 -7.47 2.06
CA ASN A 257 21.07 -7.56 1.81
C ASN A 257 21.64 -6.39 1.00
N ASP A 258 20.82 -5.74 0.19
CA ASP A 258 21.14 -4.56 -0.61
C ASP A 258 21.05 -3.25 0.19
N ASP A 259 20.56 -3.30 1.43
CA ASP A 259 20.62 -2.22 2.41
C ASP A 259 21.83 -2.45 3.34
N ASN A 260 22.65 -1.44 3.55
CA ASN A 260 23.85 -1.55 4.42
C ASN A 260 23.51 -1.48 5.91
N LYS A 261 22.25 -1.61 6.28
CA LYS A 261 21.72 -1.50 7.63
C LYS A 261 20.63 -2.54 7.88
N THR A 262 20.46 -2.93 9.13
CA THR A 262 19.30 -3.67 9.60
C THR A 262 18.49 -2.76 10.52
N VAL A 263 17.20 -2.65 10.26
CA VAL A 263 16.29 -1.75 10.99
C VAL A 263 15.24 -2.57 11.71
N THR A 264 15.09 -2.35 13.02
CA THR A 264 14.06 -3.00 13.86
C THR A 264 13.19 -1.92 14.48
N THR A 265 11.89 -1.92 14.21
CA THR A 265 10.92 -0.94 14.72
C THR A 265 9.92 -1.63 15.64
N LEU A 266 9.81 -1.16 16.87
CA LEU A 266 8.91 -1.73 17.87
C LEU A 266 7.56 -1.01 17.86
N VAL A 267 6.48 -1.78 17.70
CA VAL A 267 5.11 -1.28 17.75
C VAL A 267 4.50 -1.47 19.14
N ASN A 268 4.59 -2.70 19.70
CA ASN A 268 4.04 -3.02 21.00
C ASN A 268 4.87 -4.11 21.69
N GLY A 269 4.96 -4.05 23.01
CA GLY A 269 5.70 -5.01 23.83
C GLY A 269 7.12 -4.56 24.14
N ARG A 270 8.10 -5.47 24.03
CA ARG A 270 9.51 -5.21 24.31
C ARG A 270 10.40 -6.05 23.40
N VAL A 271 11.43 -5.44 22.88
CA VAL A 271 12.47 -6.09 22.05
C VAL A 271 13.81 -5.99 22.76
N GLN A 272 14.53 -7.10 22.86
CA GLN A 272 15.93 -7.15 23.23
C GLN A 272 16.75 -7.48 21.99
N LEU A 273 17.75 -6.65 21.69
CA LEU A 273 18.62 -6.81 20.54
C LEU A 273 19.98 -7.33 20.99
N SER A 274 20.56 -8.24 20.25
CA SER A 274 21.94 -8.67 20.45
C SER A 274 22.66 -8.81 19.11
N ARG A 275 23.97 -8.67 19.13
CA ARG A 275 24.84 -8.84 17.97
C ARG A 275 25.77 -10.01 18.25
N ASP A 276 25.74 -11.02 17.36
CA ASP A 276 26.71 -12.14 17.29
C ASP A 276 27.29 -12.59 18.65
N GLY A 277 26.40 -12.91 19.62
CA GLY A 277 26.79 -13.47 20.91
C GLY A 277 27.26 -12.46 21.96
N ASN A 278 27.11 -11.16 21.74
CA ASN A 278 27.40 -10.15 22.76
C ASN A 278 26.17 -9.89 23.63
N ASP A 279 26.26 -10.15 24.94
CA ASP A 279 25.14 -10.09 25.90
C ASP A 279 24.73 -8.65 26.30
N GLU A 280 25.48 -7.62 25.95
CA GLU A 280 25.13 -6.22 26.18
C GLU A 280 24.18 -5.75 25.06
N ALA A 281 22.91 -6.06 25.22
CA ALA A 281 21.91 -5.85 24.23
C ALA A 281 21.01 -4.67 24.59
N PRO A 282 20.86 -3.66 23.71
CA PRO A 282 19.89 -2.61 23.93
C PRO A 282 18.48 -3.17 23.89
N GLN A 283 17.59 -2.54 24.66
CA GLN A 283 16.16 -2.83 24.63
C GLN A 283 15.43 -1.68 23.92
N LEU A 284 14.40 -2.04 23.14
CA LEU A 284 13.47 -1.08 22.57
C LEU A 284 12.17 -1.03 23.35
N HIS A 285 11.58 0.17 23.41
CA HIS A 285 10.25 0.46 23.90
C HIS A 285 9.30 0.79 22.73
N PRO A 286 8.00 0.69 22.89
CA PRO A 286 7.04 1.04 21.84
C PRO A 286 7.30 2.45 21.26
N GLY A 287 7.33 2.56 19.93
CA GLY A 287 7.68 3.79 19.23
C GLY A 287 9.17 4.01 19.01
N GLU A 288 10.04 3.10 19.48
CA GLU A 288 11.47 3.17 19.18
C GLU A 288 11.86 2.30 18.00
N GLN A 289 12.88 2.74 17.31
CA GLN A 289 13.53 2.04 16.20
C GLN A 289 15.02 1.94 16.46
N SER A 290 15.57 0.77 16.19
CA SER A 290 17.00 0.53 16.15
C SER A 290 17.48 0.41 14.71
N VAL A 291 18.60 1.07 14.42
CA VAL A 291 19.35 0.93 13.18
C VAL A 291 20.70 0.32 13.51
N LEU A 292 20.96 -0.90 13.04
CA LEU A 292 22.26 -1.53 13.07
C LEU A 292 23.00 -1.22 11.78
N ALA A 293 24.00 -0.35 11.84
CA ALA A 293 24.91 -0.04 10.75
C ALA A 293 26.35 -0.11 11.24
N GLY A 294 27.21 -0.86 10.55
CA GLY A 294 28.60 -1.02 10.98
C GLY A 294 28.73 -1.69 12.36
N ALA A 295 29.27 -0.98 13.35
CA ALA A 295 29.69 -1.56 14.63
C ALA A 295 28.67 -1.46 15.77
N GLY A 296 27.59 -0.70 15.65
CA GLY A 296 26.72 -0.40 16.78
C GLY A 296 25.23 -0.23 16.41
N PHE A 297 24.42 -0.23 17.48
CA PHE A 297 23.00 0.08 17.39
C PHE A 297 22.79 1.58 17.64
N GLU A 298 22.08 2.24 16.75
CA GLU A 298 21.53 3.57 16.94
C GLU A 298 20.03 3.45 17.23
N ILE A 299 19.56 4.05 18.34
CA ILE A 299 18.16 3.99 18.75
C ILE A 299 17.56 5.38 18.70
N ALA A 300 16.38 5.51 18.11
CA ALA A 300 15.64 6.76 18.03
C ALA A 300 14.13 6.51 18.18
N GLU A 301 13.41 7.51 18.69
CA GLU A 301 11.95 7.53 18.63
C GLU A 301 11.47 7.79 17.20
N VAL A 302 10.47 7.04 16.76
CA VAL A 302 9.89 7.14 15.42
C VAL A 302 8.38 6.95 15.47
N ASP A 303 7.69 7.40 14.42
CA ASP A 303 6.33 6.97 14.16
C ASP A 303 6.34 5.55 13.56
N ALA A 304 6.12 4.54 14.42
CA ALA A 304 6.17 3.14 14.02
C ALA A 304 5.17 2.81 12.90
N SER A 305 4.05 3.57 12.78
CA SER A 305 3.04 3.34 11.74
C SER A 305 3.58 3.51 10.32
N LEU A 306 4.63 4.31 10.13
CA LEU A 306 5.29 4.50 8.83
C LEU A 306 5.98 3.22 8.34
N PHE A 307 6.57 2.46 9.26
CA PHE A 307 7.39 1.27 8.96
C PHE A 307 6.56 -0.01 8.80
N ILE A 308 5.28 0.03 9.20
CA ILE A 308 4.34 -1.11 9.05
C ILE A 308 3.26 -0.85 7.99
N ALA A 309 3.20 0.35 7.42
CA ALA A 309 2.18 0.74 6.45
C ALA A 309 2.11 -0.16 5.21
N TRP A 310 3.22 -0.78 4.85
CA TRP A 310 3.30 -1.72 3.72
C TRP A 310 2.37 -2.94 3.92
N LYS A 311 2.23 -3.42 5.16
CA LYS A 311 1.34 -4.53 5.53
C LYS A 311 -0.14 -4.16 5.27
N ASP A 312 -0.47 -2.90 5.44
CA ASP A 312 -1.81 -2.34 5.25
C ASP A 312 -2.01 -1.79 3.82
N GLY A 313 -1.14 -2.20 2.87
CA GLY A 313 -1.25 -1.85 1.46
C GLY A 313 -0.91 -0.39 1.14
N GLN A 314 -0.10 0.29 1.97
CA GLN A 314 0.28 1.67 1.79
C GLN A 314 1.80 1.86 1.67
N PHE A 315 2.22 2.75 0.81
CA PHE A 315 3.51 3.42 0.91
C PHE A 315 3.30 4.67 1.76
N ARG A 316 3.99 4.76 2.89
CA ARG A 316 4.00 5.96 3.73
C ARG A 316 5.43 6.44 3.93
N PHE A 317 5.66 7.68 3.56
CA PHE A 317 6.98 8.30 3.61
C PHE A 317 6.90 9.60 4.41
N LYS A 318 7.80 9.80 5.34
CA LYS A 318 7.96 11.03 6.12
C LYS A 318 9.44 11.33 6.23
N ALA A 319 9.90 12.37 5.55
CA ALA A 319 11.32 12.70 5.42
C ALA A 319 12.16 11.47 5.00
N THR A 320 11.65 10.68 4.03
CA THR A 320 12.31 9.45 3.57
C THR A 320 13.17 9.77 2.35
N PRO A 321 14.46 9.43 2.34
CA PRO A 321 15.32 9.64 1.17
C PRO A 321 14.72 9.01 -0.09
N LEU A 322 14.77 9.74 -1.22
CA LEU A 322 14.22 9.25 -2.50
C LEU A 322 14.79 7.88 -2.89
N THR A 323 16.06 7.63 -2.63
CA THR A 323 16.71 6.34 -2.88
C THR A 323 16.05 5.19 -2.10
N GLU A 324 15.64 5.40 -0.85
CA GLU A 324 14.92 4.40 -0.04
C GLU A 324 13.49 4.19 -0.56
N VAL A 325 12.81 5.26 -0.97
CA VAL A 325 11.49 5.19 -1.62
C VAL A 325 11.59 4.34 -2.89
N MET A 326 12.57 4.62 -3.74
CA MET A 326 12.77 3.89 -5.00
C MET A 326 13.09 2.40 -4.78
N ARG A 327 13.84 2.04 -3.73
CA ARG A 327 14.05 0.62 -3.37
C ARG A 327 12.76 -0.10 -2.98
N GLN A 328 11.86 0.57 -2.23
CA GLN A 328 10.55 -0.01 -1.91
C GLN A 328 9.69 -0.19 -3.18
N VAL A 329 9.70 0.80 -4.08
CA VAL A 329 9.02 0.73 -5.37
C VAL A 329 9.62 -0.38 -6.24
N GLU A 330 10.95 -0.48 -6.31
CA GLU A 330 11.67 -1.53 -7.03
C GLU A 330 11.24 -2.93 -6.60
N ARG A 331 11.23 -3.19 -5.29
CA ARG A 331 10.85 -4.49 -4.74
C ARG A 331 9.37 -4.82 -5.00
N TRP A 332 8.47 -3.83 -4.83
CA TRP A 332 7.03 -4.04 -4.97
C TRP A 332 6.56 -4.22 -6.42
N TYR A 333 7.15 -3.49 -7.36
CA TYR A 333 6.78 -3.59 -8.77
C TYR A 333 7.68 -4.55 -9.56
N ASN A 334 8.64 -5.20 -8.92
CA ASN A 334 9.64 -6.08 -9.55
C ASN A 334 10.36 -5.36 -10.70
N LEU A 335 11.04 -4.27 -10.37
CA LEU A 335 11.78 -3.43 -11.31
C LEU A 335 13.28 -3.64 -11.19
N ASP A 336 13.98 -3.11 -12.21
CA ASP A 336 15.42 -2.88 -12.21
C ASP A 336 15.63 -1.36 -12.31
N ILE A 337 16.06 -0.72 -11.22
CA ILE A 337 16.20 0.73 -11.14
C ILE A 337 17.68 1.11 -11.31
N ASP A 338 17.95 2.00 -12.27
CA ASP A 338 19.25 2.65 -12.38
C ASP A 338 19.32 3.83 -11.39
N TYR A 339 20.08 3.63 -10.32
CA TYR A 339 20.27 4.64 -9.27
C TYR A 339 21.26 5.76 -9.66
N THR A 340 21.89 5.66 -10.84
CA THR A 340 22.85 6.66 -11.32
C THR A 340 22.16 8.01 -11.53
N GLY A 341 22.60 9.02 -10.78
CA GLY A 341 22.06 10.37 -10.86
C GLY A 341 20.78 10.62 -10.05
N ILE A 342 20.28 9.65 -9.31
CA ILE A 342 19.19 9.90 -8.34
C ILE A 342 19.78 10.75 -7.20
N PRO A 343 19.22 11.95 -6.92
CA PRO A 343 19.68 12.80 -5.83
C PRO A 343 19.52 12.11 -4.47
N THR A 344 20.51 12.24 -3.62
CA THR A 344 20.52 11.63 -2.27
C THR A 344 19.98 12.55 -1.20
N ASP A 345 19.83 13.83 -1.49
CA ASP A 345 19.38 14.90 -0.61
C ASP A 345 17.86 15.14 -0.65
N ILE A 346 17.17 14.57 -1.63
CA ILE A 346 15.71 14.69 -1.74
C ILE A 346 15.03 13.77 -0.72
N GLN A 347 14.19 14.39 0.10
CA GLN A 347 13.34 13.69 1.08
C GLN A 347 11.88 13.74 0.65
N ILE A 348 11.20 12.61 0.75
CA ILE A 348 9.83 12.42 0.32
C ILE A 348 8.88 12.42 1.50
N HIS A 349 7.77 13.16 1.36
CA HIS A 349 6.61 13.12 2.22
C HIS A 349 5.41 12.72 1.35
N ALA A 350 4.92 11.49 1.49
CA ALA A 350 3.82 10.98 0.68
C ALA A 350 3.10 9.83 1.36
N SER A 351 1.81 9.68 1.05
CA SER A 351 1.04 8.47 1.32
C SER A 351 0.38 8.02 0.01
N ILE A 352 0.73 6.82 -0.47
CA ILE A 352 0.28 6.31 -1.77
C ILE A 352 -0.15 4.86 -1.59
N SER A 353 -1.35 4.50 -2.08
CA SER A 353 -1.79 3.11 -2.04
C SER A 353 -0.91 2.21 -2.92
N ARG A 354 -0.55 1.03 -2.40
CA ARG A 354 0.25 0.03 -3.10
C ARG A 354 -0.51 -0.71 -4.20
N ASP A 355 -1.83 -0.56 -4.29
CA ASP A 355 -2.68 -1.13 -5.34
C ASP A 355 -2.61 -0.37 -6.67
N LYS A 356 -2.04 0.84 -6.68
CA LYS A 356 -1.91 1.66 -7.88
C LYS A 356 -0.90 1.08 -8.85
N LYS A 357 -1.09 1.35 -10.14
CA LYS A 357 -0.11 1.03 -11.17
C LYS A 357 1.17 1.86 -10.99
N LEU A 358 2.29 1.34 -11.49
CA LEU A 358 3.60 2.00 -11.39
C LEU A 358 3.59 3.43 -11.91
N SER A 359 2.95 3.66 -13.08
CA SER A 359 2.87 5.01 -13.67
C SER A 359 2.26 6.03 -12.72
N THR A 360 1.22 5.65 -11.98
CA THR A 360 0.57 6.52 -10.98
C THR A 360 1.52 6.87 -9.85
N VAL A 361 2.26 5.88 -9.34
CA VAL A 361 3.22 6.11 -8.25
C VAL A 361 4.39 6.98 -8.71
N LEU A 362 4.98 6.70 -9.88
CA LEU A 362 6.06 7.52 -10.42
C LEU A 362 5.60 8.93 -10.73
N HIS A 363 4.39 9.11 -11.30
CA HIS A 363 3.84 10.44 -11.54
C HIS A 363 3.66 11.26 -10.25
N ALA A 364 3.23 10.61 -9.16
CA ALA A 364 3.16 11.29 -7.86
C ALA A 364 4.55 11.70 -7.37
N LEU A 365 5.56 10.83 -7.50
CA LEU A 365 6.95 11.16 -7.16
C LEU A 365 7.52 12.28 -8.04
N GLU A 366 7.24 12.26 -9.35
CA GLU A 366 7.64 13.31 -10.28
C GLU A 366 7.09 14.68 -9.90
N LYS A 367 5.83 14.75 -9.46
CA LYS A 367 5.20 16.00 -8.99
C LYS A 367 5.81 16.55 -7.70
N ILE A 368 6.29 15.67 -6.82
CA ILE A 368 6.88 16.06 -5.54
C ILE A 368 8.33 16.51 -5.72
N THR A 369 9.05 15.90 -6.67
CA THR A 369 10.51 16.05 -6.81
C THR A 369 10.94 16.89 -7.99
N ASP A 370 10.03 17.25 -8.90
CA ASP A 370 10.32 17.85 -10.22
C ASP A 370 11.25 17.00 -11.11
N LEU A 371 11.49 15.75 -10.73
CA LEU A 371 12.26 14.80 -11.52
C LEU A 371 11.36 14.12 -12.56
N LYS A 372 11.98 13.50 -13.58
CA LYS A 372 11.28 12.69 -14.58
C LYS A 372 11.88 11.30 -14.65
N PHE A 373 11.01 10.29 -14.77
CA PHE A 373 11.43 8.89 -14.87
C PHE A 373 11.10 8.31 -16.25
N GLU A 374 12.04 7.60 -16.85
CA GLU A 374 11.83 6.81 -18.07
C GLU A 374 11.62 5.35 -17.69
N ILE A 375 10.54 4.75 -18.23
CA ILE A 375 10.22 3.34 -18.05
C ILE A 375 10.48 2.62 -19.38
N LYS A 376 11.34 1.61 -19.37
CA LYS A 376 11.57 0.70 -20.51
C LYS A 376 11.42 -0.75 -20.06
N GLY A 377 10.29 -1.37 -20.38
CA GLY A 377 9.96 -2.68 -19.85
C GLY A 377 9.89 -2.63 -18.32
N ARG A 378 10.77 -3.35 -17.63
CA ARG A 378 10.89 -3.30 -16.15
C ARG A 378 12.03 -2.41 -15.65
N SER A 379 12.78 -1.79 -16.55
CA SER A 379 13.84 -0.87 -16.18
C SER A 379 13.30 0.55 -16.00
N VAL A 380 13.71 1.21 -14.91
CA VAL A 380 13.37 2.60 -14.60
C VAL A 380 14.66 3.38 -14.38
N LYS A 381 14.77 4.53 -15.02
CA LYS A 381 15.88 5.45 -14.82
C LYS A 381 15.41 6.90 -14.75
N LEU A 382 16.23 7.74 -14.11
CA LEU A 382 16.03 9.18 -14.09
C LEU A 382 16.33 9.75 -15.48
N MET A 383 15.41 10.57 -16.01
CA MET A 383 15.68 11.37 -17.22
C MET A 383 16.48 12.61 -16.83
N ARG A 384 17.52 12.87 -17.57
CA ARG A 384 18.31 14.11 -17.44
C ARG A 384 17.70 15.27 -18.22
#